data_fde473caf2d3a97aee8318840c25597e
#
_entry.id   fde473caf2d3a97aee8318840c25597e
#
_cell.length_a   1.000
_cell.length_b   1.000
_cell.length_c   1.000
_cell.angle_alpha   90.00
_cell.angle_beta   90.00
_cell.angle_gamma   90.00
#
_symmetry.space_group_name_H-M   'P 1'
#
loop_
_entity.id
_entity.type
_entity.pdbx_description
1 polymer ?
#
loop_
_entity_poly.entity_id
_entity_poly.type
_entity_poly.pdbx_seq_one_letter_code
_entity_poly.pdbx_strand_id
1 'polypeptide(L)'
;DVFETEGEGVLLVSAMGLLKNGEKEKNQTICFPVEMDEDSCQMEIPDTYQFVDYAMDLYAPQTTLDAEGRRVMEAWIRMPCPTEQGWIGMYSSPRIVERKGRHIYFRMHPNLRAAYSRKITQVGQAMPEGYMAVFDLEEGEQVDLGGFQIRRQDGKVRTDRTAVYPAFEGAHLISETPELKGECHLEVLVDENLVEIYVNDG
;
A
#
# COMPACT_ATOMS: atom_id res chain seq x y z
N ASP A 1 15.87 -3.79 -3.55
CA ASP A 1 15.69 -4.96 -4.39
C ASP A 1 15.60 -4.54 -5.85
N VAL A 2 16.21 -5.31 -6.77
CA VAL A 2 16.18 -5.09 -8.23
C VAL A 2 15.70 -6.36 -8.88
N PHE A 3 14.71 -6.28 -9.76
CA PHE A 3 14.13 -7.44 -10.43
C PHE A 3 13.41 -7.06 -11.71
N GLU A 4 13.03 -8.04 -12.47
CA GLU A 4 12.13 -7.89 -13.60
C GLU A 4 10.74 -8.46 -13.31
N THR A 5 9.73 -7.84 -13.90
CA THR A 5 8.38 -8.34 -13.99
C THR A 5 7.88 -8.16 -15.42
N GLU A 6 7.49 -9.29 -16.06
CA GLU A 6 7.08 -9.33 -17.48
C GLU A 6 8.13 -8.74 -18.45
N GLY A 7 9.43 -8.88 -18.12
CA GLY A 7 10.54 -8.35 -18.92
C GLY A 7 10.81 -6.86 -18.75
N GLU A 8 10.17 -6.20 -17.78
CA GLU A 8 10.39 -4.79 -17.45
C GLU A 8 11.05 -4.66 -16.07
N GLY A 9 12.12 -3.88 -15.96
CA GLY A 9 12.95 -3.73 -14.76
C GLY A 9 12.30 -2.86 -13.70
N VAL A 10 12.41 -3.25 -12.44
CA VAL A 10 11.92 -2.50 -11.27
C VAL A 10 13.01 -2.42 -10.21
N LEU A 11 13.23 -1.21 -9.68
CA LEU A 11 14.06 -0.98 -8.51
C LEU A 11 13.19 -0.56 -7.33
N LEU A 12 13.22 -1.34 -6.22
CA LEU A 12 12.62 -0.98 -4.94
C LEU A 12 13.70 -0.48 -3.97
N VAL A 13 13.44 0.65 -3.32
CA VAL A 13 14.39 1.30 -2.41
C VAL A 13 13.72 1.63 -1.09
N SER A 14 14.34 1.18 0.01
CA SER A 14 14.02 1.65 1.36
C SER A 14 14.81 2.93 1.62
N ALA A 15 14.25 4.07 1.22
CA ALA A 15 14.94 5.35 1.26
C ALA A 15 14.95 5.94 2.68
N MET A 16 16.11 6.38 3.13
CA MET A 16 16.28 7.09 4.40
C MET A 16 16.49 8.58 4.16
N GLY A 17 15.68 9.40 4.83
CA GLY A 17 15.85 10.85 4.80
C GLY A 17 15.56 11.48 3.44
N LEU A 18 14.54 11.01 2.73
CA LEU A 18 14.03 11.69 1.55
C LEU A 18 13.72 13.15 1.88
N LEU A 19 14.04 14.03 0.95
CA LEU A 19 13.71 15.44 1.06
C LEU A 19 12.44 15.75 0.26
N LYS A 20 11.47 16.36 0.92
CA LYS A 20 10.29 16.92 0.28
C LYS A 20 10.22 18.40 0.61
N ASN A 21 10.24 19.24 -0.39
CA ASN A 21 10.28 20.69 -0.22
C ASN A 21 11.43 21.20 0.68
N GLY A 22 12.56 20.47 0.70
CA GLY A 22 13.73 20.82 1.52
C GLY A 22 13.68 20.31 2.97
N GLU A 23 12.58 19.69 3.39
CA GLU A 23 12.44 19.08 4.71
C GLU A 23 12.66 17.56 4.62
N LYS A 24 13.26 16.98 5.69
CA LYS A 24 13.42 15.53 5.77
C LYS A 24 12.09 14.86 6.04
N GLU A 25 11.67 14.06 5.09
CA GLU A 25 10.59 13.11 5.28
C GLU A 25 11.05 11.89 6.10
N LYS A 26 10.10 11.14 6.61
CA LYS A 26 10.38 9.83 7.21
C LYS A 26 10.99 8.89 6.18
N ASN A 27 11.61 7.83 6.66
CA ASN A 27 12.03 6.73 5.83
C ASN A 27 10.84 6.15 5.06
N GLN A 28 10.96 6.07 3.75
CA GLN A 28 9.91 5.71 2.82
C GLN A 28 10.33 4.56 1.92
N THR A 29 9.36 3.80 1.45
CA THR A 29 9.59 2.86 0.34
C THR A 29 9.18 3.51 -0.96
N ILE A 30 10.15 3.61 -1.87
CA ILE A 30 9.96 4.16 -3.21
C ILE A 30 10.36 3.14 -4.26
N CYS A 31 9.86 3.32 -5.47
CA CYS A 31 10.23 2.48 -6.61
C CYS A 31 10.49 3.30 -7.87
N PHE A 32 11.24 2.70 -8.78
CA PHE A 32 11.60 3.25 -10.07
C PHE A 32 11.37 2.21 -11.17
N PRO A 33 10.78 2.58 -12.30
CA PRO A 33 10.88 1.81 -13.52
C PRO A 33 12.29 1.99 -14.07
N VAL A 34 13.07 0.92 -14.18
CA VAL A 34 14.47 0.98 -14.62
C VAL A 34 14.67 0.16 -15.87
N GLU A 35 15.65 0.57 -16.68
CA GLU A 35 16.17 -0.24 -17.77
C GLU A 35 17.51 -0.82 -17.33
N MET A 36 17.65 -2.14 -17.46
CA MET A 36 18.85 -2.88 -17.03
C MET A 36 19.60 -3.43 -18.24
N ASP A 37 20.89 -3.22 -18.25
CA ASP A 37 21.80 -3.91 -19.16
C ASP A 37 22.58 -4.97 -18.38
N GLU A 38 22.20 -6.23 -18.54
CA GLU A 38 22.79 -7.34 -17.81
C GLU A 38 24.26 -7.59 -18.19
N ASP A 39 24.65 -7.30 -19.45
CA ASP A 39 26.01 -7.52 -19.93
C ASP A 39 27.00 -6.54 -19.30
N SER A 40 26.62 -5.29 -19.17
CA SER A 40 27.45 -4.24 -18.54
C SER A 40 27.17 -4.04 -17.05
N CYS A 41 26.15 -4.69 -16.50
CA CYS A 41 25.64 -4.45 -15.12
C CYS A 41 25.30 -2.97 -14.87
N GLN A 42 24.83 -2.26 -15.87
CA GLN A 42 24.41 -0.88 -15.76
C GLN A 42 22.89 -0.78 -15.68
N MET A 43 22.43 0.28 -15.02
CA MET A 43 21.00 0.54 -14.82
C MET A 43 20.72 2.02 -15.08
N GLU A 44 19.73 2.30 -15.93
CA GLU A 44 19.21 3.65 -16.10
C GLU A 44 18.07 3.87 -15.12
N ILE A 45 18.25 4.85 -14.23
CA ILE A 45 17.27 5.21 -13.19
C ILE A 45 16.70 6.59 -13.54
N PRO A 46 15.37 6.73 -13.65
CA PRO A 46 14.75 8.03 -13.93
C PRO A 46 14.88 8.99 -12.74
N ASP A 47 14.82 10.30 -13.00
CA ASP A 47 14.88 11.34 -11.96
C ASP A 47 13.66 11.36 -11.03
N THR A 48 12.56 10.71 -11.42
CA THR A 48 11.31 10.67 -10.66
C THR A 48 11.04 9.27 -10.13
N TYR A 49 10.58 9.21 -8.89
CA TYR A 49 10.17 7.97 -8.22
C TYR A 49 8.65 7.93 -7.99
N GLN A 50 8.16 6.74 -7.69
CA GLN A 50 6.81 6.48 -7.22
C GLN A 50 6.89 5.97 -5.78
N PHE A 51 5.95 6.38 -4.91
CA PHE A 51 5.78 5.74 -3.62
C PHE A 51 5.14 4.35 -3.80
N VAL A 52 5.62 3.39 -3.04
CA VAL A 52 5.01 2.04 -2.99
C VAL A 52 3.71 2.06 -2.19
N ASP A 53 3.63 2.92 -1.19
CA ASP A 53 2.49 3.04 -0.31
C ASP A 53 2.35 4.48 0.19
N TYR A 54 1.12 5.00 0.22
CA TYR A 54 0.83 6.36 0.63
C TYR A 54 0.51 6.51 2.12
N ALA A 55 0.31 5.38 2.85
CA ALA A 55 0.09 5.40 4.30
C ALA A 55 1.37 5.64 5.11
N MET A 56 2.55 5.51 4.48
CA MET A 56 3.86 5.82 5.05
C MET A 56 4.34 4.89 6.18
N ASP A 57 3.64 3.79 6.44
CA ASP A 57 4.07 2.81 7.43
C ASP A 57 4.87 1.66 6.81
N LEU A 58 4.69 1.40 5.52
CA LEU A 58 5.34 0.32 4.80
C LEU A 58 6.82 0.63 4.54
N TYR A 59 7.70 -0.31 4.91
CA TYR A 59 9.14 -0.16 4.80
C TYR A 59 9.84 -1.50 4.56
N ALA A 60 11.07 -1.46 4.06
CA ALA A 60 11.95 -2.61 3.86
C ALA A 60 11.27 -3.77 3.08
N PRO A 61 10.73 -3.52 1.88
CA PRO A 61 10.10 -4.55 1.07
C PRO A 61 11.12 -5.58 0.62
N GLN A 62 10.64 -6.82 0.47
CA GLN A 62 11.36 -7.91 -0.17
C GLN A 62 10.44 -8.54 -1.21
N THR A 63 11.03 -9.06 -2.29
CA THR A 63 10.26 -9.70 -3.35
C THR A 63 10.74 -11.11 -3.64
N THR A 64 9.81 -11.95 -4.08
CA THR A 64 10.07 -13.31 -4.54
C THR A 64 9.13 -13.67 -5.68
N LEU A 65 9.33 -14.82 -6.31
CA LEU A 65 8.35 -15.38 -7.25
C LEU A 65 7.45 -16.37 -6.51
N ASP A 66 6.15 -16.30 -6.79
CA ASP A 66 5.22 -17.33 -6.34
C ASP A 66 5.29 -18.59 -7.24
N ALA A 67 4.44 -19.58 -6.94
CA ALA A 67 4.42 -20.84 -7.69
C ALA A 67 3.96 -20.66 -9.15
N GLU A 68 3.25 -19.60 -9.46
CA GLU A 68 2.81 -19.24 -10.81
C GLU A 68 3.79 -18.31 -11.54
N GLY A 69 4.93 -17.99 -10.92
CA GLY A 69 5.98 -17.14 -11.49
C GLY A 69 5.68 -15.63 -11.42
N ARG A 70 4.67 -15.21 -10.65
CA ARG A 70 4.36 -13.80 -10.45
C ARG A 70 5.31 -13.19 -9.40
N ARG A 71 5.73 -11.94 -9.59
CA ARG A 71 6.54 -11.23 -8.60
C ARG A 71 5.66 -10.79 -7.43
N VAL A 72 5.96 -11.29 -6.25
CA VAL A 72 5.24 -10.99 -4.99
C VAL A 72 6.12 -10.19 -4.08
N MET A 73 5.58 -9.14 -3.48
CA MET A 73 6.22 -8.30 -2.48
C MET A 73 5.53 -8.48 -1.13
N GLU A 74 6.33 -8.56 -0.08
CA GLU A 74 5.94 -8.33 1.31
C GLU A 74 6.84 -7.26 1.92
N ALA A 75 6.34 -6.52 2.88
CA ALA A 75 7.07 -5.45 3.53
C ALA A 75 6.77 -5.37 5.02
N TRP A 76 7.68 -4.76 5.77
CA TRP A 76 7.45 -4.45 7.17
C TRP A 76 6.52 -3.25 7.30
N ILE A 77 5.41 -3.41 8.04
CA ILE A 77 4.55 -2.33 8.48
C ILE A 77 5.00 -1.90 9.88
N ARG A 78 5.45 -0.67 9.96
CA ARG A 78 5.94 -0.08 11.20
C ARG A 78 4.78 0.25 12.13
N MET A 79 4.94 -0.10 13.39
CA MET A 79 4.00 0.23 14.46
C MET A 79 4.61 1.28 15.40
N PRO A 80 3.78 2.12 16.05
CA PRO A 80 4.27 3.17 16.95
C PRO A 80 4.79 2.62 18.28
N CYS A 81 4.20 1.52 18.73
CA CYS A 81 4.51 0.89 20.01
C CYS A 81 4.27 -0.61 19.93
N PRO A 82 4.85 -1.40 20.83
CA PRO A 82 4.54 -2.82 20.96
C PRO A 82 3.07 -3.04 21.29
N THR A 83 2.54 -4.19 20.86
CA THR A 83 1.22 -4.69 21.29
C THR A 83 1.26 -5.09 22.77
N GLU A 84 0.10 -5.40 23.34
CA GLU A 84 0.00 -5.94 24.71
C GLU A 84 0.76 -7.27 24.88
N GLN A 85 0.92 -8.04 23.79
CA GLN A 85 1.70 -9.28 23.75
C GLN A 85 3.21 -9.05 23.61
N GLY A 86 3.66 -7.79 23.45
CA GLY A 86 5.06 -7.38 23.44
C GLY A 86 5.76 -7.47 22.07
N TRP A 87 5.04 -7.73 20.96
CA TRP A 87 5.63 -7.64 19.61
C TRP A 87 5.38 -6.27 18.98
N ILE A 88 6.21 -5.89 18.03
CA ILE A 88 6.13 -4.61 17.31
C ILE A 88 6.42 -4.82 15.83
N GLY A 89 5.61 -4.20 14.98
CA GLY A 89 5.67 -4.36 13.52
C GLY A 89 4.95 -5.61 13.04
N MET A 90 4.49 -5.59 11.81
CA MET A 90 3.83 -6.71 11.14
C MET A 90 4.26 -6.75 9.67
N TYR A 91 3.94 -7.83 8.98
CA TYR A 91 4.08 -7.90 7.53
C TYR A 91 2.84 -7.33 6.85
N SER A 92 3.05 -6.70 5.69
CA SER A 92 1.95 -6.40 4.78
C SER A 92 1.33 -7.70 4.25
N SER A 93 0.12 -7.62 3.72
CA SER A 93 -0.37 -8.70 2.89
C SER A 93 0.49 -8.84 1.62
N PRO A 94 0.57 -10.05 1.02
CA PRO A 94 1.32 -10.25 -0.21
C PRO A 94 0.71 -9.47 -1.37
N ARG A 95 1.53 -8.69 -2.05
CA ARG A 95 1.14 -7.84 -3.19
C ARG A 95 1.83 -8.33 -4.46
N ILE A 96 1.08 -8.49 -5.55
CA ILE A 96 1.65 -8.70 -6.88
C ILE A 96 2.26 -7.40 -7.36
N VAL A 97 3.51 -7.45 -7.83
CA VAL A 97 4.18 -6.30 -8.43
C VAL A 97 4.12 -6.44 -9.95
N GLU A 98 3.53 -5.46 -10.60
CA GLU A 98 3.46 -5.36 -12.06
C GLU A 98 3.97 -4.01 -12.51
N ARG A 99 4.76 -3.98 -13.57
CA ARG A 99 5.12 -2.73 -14.25
C ARG A 99 4.35 -2.65 -15.57
N LYS A 100 3.82 -1.46 -15.87
CA LYS A 100 3.23 -1.13 -17.18
C LYS A 100 3.79 0.19 -17.66
N GLY A 101 4.80 0.12 -18.50
CA GLY A 101 5.53 1.27 -18.96
C GLY A 101 6.26 2.01 -17.83
N ARG A 102 5.80 3.20 -17.46
CA ARG A 102 6.43 4.00 -16.39
C ARG A 102 5.75 3.85 -15.03
N HIS A 103 4.67 3.09 -14.92
CA HIS A 103 3.93 2.91 -13.67
C HIS A 103 4.11 1.51 -13.11
N ILE A 104 4.29 1.42 -11.79
CA ILE A 104 4.45 0.17 -11.05
C ILE A 104 3.22 0.02 -10.16
N TYR A 105 2.53 -1.11 -10.28
CA TYR A 105 1.33 -1.46 -9.53
C TYR A 105 1.67 -2.46 -8.43
N PHE A 106 1.01 -2.31 -7.29
CA PHE A 106 1.13 -3.19 -6.12
C PHE A 106 -0.25 -3.75 -5.77
N ARG A 107 -0.67 -4.78 -6.49
CA ARG A 107 -2.03 -5.33 -6.42
C ARG A 107 -2.18 -6.37 -5.31
N MET A 108 -3.37 -6.46 -4.74
CA MET A 108 -3.69 -7.54 -3.82
C MET A 108 -3.45 -8.91 -4.48
N HIS A 109 -2.77 -9.82 -3.77
CA HIS A 109 -2.54 -11.17 -4.29
C HIS A 109 -3.88 -11.90 -4.53
N PRO A 110 -4.11 -12.53 -5.70
CA PRO A 110 -5.39 -13.15 -6.03
C PRO A 110 -5.79 -14.28 -5.08
N ASN A 111 -4.84 -15.04 -4.52
CA ASN A 111 -5.12 -16.08 -3.54
C ASN A 111 -5.63 -15.48 -2.22
N LEU A 112 -5.13 -14.31 -1.83
CA LEU A 112 -5.65 -13.57 -0.67
C LEU A 112 -7.10 -13.14 -0.93
N ARG A 113 -7.37 -12.51 -2.07
CA ARG A 113 -8.74 -12.13 -2.46
C ARG A 113 -9.69 -13.33 -2.47
N ALA A 114 -9.26 -14.47 -2.99
CA ALA A 114 -10.05 -15.70 -3.05
C ALA A 114 -10.37 -16.29 -1.65
N ALA A 115 -9.56 -16.02 -0.64
CA ALA A 115 -9.81 -16.48 0.73
C ALA A 115 -11.05 -15.81 1.34
N TYR A 116 -11.41 -14.60 0.89
CA TYR A 116 -12.61 -13.88 1.33
C TYR A 116 -13.83 -14.28 0.47
N SER A 117 -14.23 -15.55 0.54
CA SER A 117 -15.27 -16.11 -0.32
C SER A 117 -16.69 -15.93 0.23
N ARG A 118 -16.85 -15.66 1.53
CA ARG A 118 -18.15 -15.46 2.17
C ARG A 118 -18.63 -14.01 2.03
N LYS A 119 -19.63 -13.78 1.21
CA LYS A 119 -20.22 -12.46 1.01
C LYS A 119 -21.18 -12.08 2.15
N ILE A 120 -20.99 -10.93 2.75
CA ILE A 120 -21.88 -10.29 3.73
C ILE A 120 -22.50 -9.09 3.05
N THR A 121 -23.85 -9.05 3.00
CA THR A 121 -24.60 -7.98 2.32
C THR A 121 -25.54 -7.20 3.24
N GLN A 122 -25.60 -7.56 4.53
CA GLN A 122 -26.48 -6.88 5.47
C GLN A 122 -25.73 -5.79 6.22
N VAL A 123 -26.24 -4.57 6.15
CA VAL A 123 -25.77 -3.45 6.97
C VAL A 123 -26.20 -3.66 8.42
N GLY A 124 -25.27 -3.44 9.37
CA GLY A 124 -25.55 -3.53 10.82
C GLY A 124 -25.29 -4.89 11.46
N GLN A 125 -24.73 -5.85 10.72
CA GLN A 125 -24.15 -7.06 11.34
C GLN A 125 -22.78 -6.74 11.96
N ALA A 126 -22.46 -7.42 13.05
CA ALA A 126 -21.09 -7.41 13.55
C ALA A 126 -20.16 -7.99 12.48
N MET A 127 -19.16 -7.23 12.09
CA MET A 127 -18.15 -7.70 11.14
C MET A 127 -17.25 -8.73 11.83
N PRO A 128 -16.78 -9.77 11.10
CA PRO A 128 -15.73 -10.66 11.61
C PRO A 128 -14.43 -9.88 11.86
N GLU A 129 -13.49 -10.46 12.59
CA GLU A 129 -12.18 -9.87 12.87
C GLU A 129 -11.40 -9.56 11.59
N GLY A 130 -11.50 -10.45 10.58
CA GLY A 130 -10.93 -10.22 9.25
C GLY A 130 -12.03 -10.17 8.17
N TYR A 131 -12.01 -9.13 7.34
CA TYR A 131 -12.93 -8.99 6.21
C TYR A 131 -12.32 -8.15 5.08
N MET A 132 -12.92 -8.26 3.91
CA MET A 132 -12.64 -7.41 2.77
C MET A 132 -13.91 -6.65 2.39
N ALA A 133 -13.81 -5.32 2.33
CA ALA A 133 -14.86 -4.45 1.82
C ALA A 133 -14.51 -4.00 0.40
N VAL A 134 -15.49 -4.07 -0.51
CA VAL A 134 -15.32 -3.64 -1.91
C VAL A 134 -16.44 -2.68 -2.24
N PHE A 135 -16.09 -1.47 -2.65
CA PHE A 135 -17.05 -0.42 -2.96
C PHE A 135 -16.45 0.68 -3.84
N ASP A 136 -17.31 1.39 -4.53
CA ASP A 136 -16.96 2.62 -5.23
C ASP A 136 -17.21 3.80 -4.32
N LEU A 137 -16.40 4.84 -4.45
CA LEU A 137 -16.49 6.05 -3.63
C LEU A 137 -16.60 7.28 -4.53
N GLU A 138 -17.74 7.96 -4.47
CA GLU A 138 -17.98 9.18 -5.21
C GLU A 138 -17.33 10.41 -4.53
N GLU A 139 -17.12 11.49 -5.28
CA GLU A 139 -16.57 12.72 -4.74
C GLU A 139 -17.45 13.28 -3.61
N GLY A 140 -16.85 13.55 -2.45
CA GLY A 140 -17.52 14.01 -1.24
C GLY A 140 -18.06 12.89 -0.34
N GLU A 141 -18.02 11.64 -0.77
CA GLU A 141 -18.44 10.50 0.05
C GLU A 141 -17.35 10.06 1.03
N GLN A 142 -17.80 9.42 2.10
CA GLN A 142 -16.91 8.82 3.10
C GLN A 142 -17.46 7.52 3.67
N VAL A 143 -16.55 6.66 4.10
CA VAL A 143 -16.82 5.42 4.84
C VAL A 143 -16.05 5.48 6.15
N ASP A 144 -16.68 5.03 7.23
CA ASP A 144 -16.07 4.90 8.56
C ASP A 144 -16.01 3.42 8.95
N LEU A 145 -14.79 2.93 9.19
CA LEU A 145 -14.51 1.56 9.60
C LEU A 145 -14.13 1.54 11.09
N GLY A 146 -15.10 1.84 11.96
CA GLY A 146 -14.88 1.84 13.40
C GLY A 146 -13.95 2.95 13.90
N GLY A 147 -13.97 4.11 13.24
CA GLY A 147 -13.13 5.27 13.52
C GLY A 147 -11.96 5.48 12.57
N PHE A 148 -11.64 4.48 11.73
CA PHE A 148 -10.76 4.67 10.58
C PHE A 148 -11.60 5.21 9.41
N GLN A 149 -11.36 6.44 9.00
CA GLN A 149 -12.14 7.12 7.98
C GLN A 149 -11.45 7.07 6.61
N ILE A 150 -12.23 6.79 5.58
CA ILE A 150 -11.83 6.84 4.18
C ILE A 150 -12.78 7.79 3.49
N ARG A 151 -12.28 8.80 2.77
CA ARG A 151 -13.11 9.74 2.02
C ARG A 151 -12.50 10.04 0.66
N ARG A 152 -13.36 10.36 -0.31
CA ARG A 152 -12.95 10.95 -1.57
C ARG A 152 -13.17 12.46 -1.50
N GLN A 153 -12.09 13.22 -1.67
CA GLN A 153 -12.10 14.68 -1.61
C GLN A 153 -11.04 15.27 -2.53
N ASP A 154 -11.41 16.28 -3.30
CA ASP A 154 -10.51 16.97 -4.25
C ASP A 154 -9.82 16.00 -5.22
N GLY A 155 -10.57 15.00 -5.71
CA GLY A 155 -10.07 13.96 -6.60
C GLY A 155 -9.13 12.95 -5.96
N LYS A 156 -8.93 12.97 -4.63
CA LYS A 156 -8.02 12.06 -3.91
C LYS A 156 -8.78 11.14 -2.96
N VAL A 157 -8.20 9.99 -2.69
CA VAL A 157 -8.59 9.19 -1.52
C VAL A 157 -7.77 9.67 -0.33
N ARG A 158 -8.45 10.12 0.69
CA ARG A 158 -7.86 10.54 1.96
C ARG A 158 -8.29 9.61 3.06
N THR A 159 -7.34 9.18 3.88
CA THR A 159 -7.60 8.39 5.08
C THR A 159 -7.27 9.19 6.33
N ASP A 160 -8.05 8.96 7.39
CA ASP A 160 -7.84 9.54 8.71
C ASP A 160 -8.01 8.46 9.78
N ARG A 161 -6.95 8.18 10.52
CA ARG A 161 -6.91 7.19 11.60
C ARG A 161 -6.73 7.81 12.98
N THR A 162 -6.93 9.11 13.10
CA THR A 162 -6.72 9.87 14.36
C THR A 162 -7.52 9.29 15.53
N ALA A 163 -8.71 8.76 15.26
CA ALA A 163 -9.59 8.21 16.30
C ALA A 163 -9.17 6.82 16.82
N VAL A 164 -8.42 6.04 16.02
CA VAL A 164 -8.11 4.64 16.32
C VAL A 164 -6.62 4.35 16.46
N TYR A 165 -5.76 5.30 16.08
CA TYR A 165 -4.33 5.11 16.12
C TYR A 165 -3.72 5.94 17.27
N PRO A 166 -2.87 5.37 18.11
CA PRO A 166 -2.28 6.10 19.23
C PRO A 166 -1.42 7.26 18.72
N ALA A 167 -1.69 8.45 19.24
CA ALA A 167 -0.88 9.63 18.91
C ALA A 167 0.52 9.49 19.52
N PHE A 168 1.55 9.57 18.68
CA PHE A 168 2.95 9.64 19.10
C PHE A 168 3.71 10.57 18.14
N GLU A 169 4.84 11.05 18.58
CA GLU A 169 5.67 11.96 17.78
C GLU A 169 6.01 11.33 16.43
N GLY A 170 5.67 12.03 15.38
CA GLY A 170 5.93 11.59 14.02
C GLY A 170 4.97 10.54 13.47
N ALA A 171 3.82 10.27 14.09
CA ALA A 171 2.79 9.43 13.49
C ALA A 171 2.17 10.09 12.25
N HIS A 172 2.04 9.33 11.16
CA HIS A 172 1.19 9.71 10.03
C HIS A 172 -0.25 9.33 10.34
N LEU A 173 -1.06 10.30 10.71
CA LEU A 173 -2.48 10.08 11.04
C LEU A 173 -3.39 10.24 9.83
N ILE A 174 -2.95 11.05 8.87
CA ILE A 174 -3.72 11.37 7.66
C ILE A 174 -2.84 11.05 6.45
N SER A 175 -3.39 10.33 5.50
CA SER A 175 -2.72 9.98 4.24
C SER A 175 -3.58 10.36 3.05
N GLU A 176 -2.94 10.65 1.92
CA GLU A 176 -3.63 11.02 0.68
C GLU A 176 -2.96 10.35 -0.51
N THR A 177 -3.77 9.87 -1.46
CA THR A 177 -3.27 9.44 -2.77
C THR A 177 -2.93 10.66 -3.64
N PRO A 178 -2.22 10.47 -4.75
CA PRO A 178 -2.28 11.42 -5.86
C PRO A 178 -3.71 11.64 -6.35
N GLU A 179 -3.92 12.66 -7.15
CA GLU A 179 -5.21 12.91 -7.79
C GLU A 179 -5.59 11.77 -8.74
N LEU A 180 -6.77 11.21 -8.53
CA LEU A 180 -7.35 10.13 -9.33
C LEU A 180 -8.20 10.72 -10.44
N LYS A 181 -8.04 10.20 -11.64
CA LYS A 181 -8.88 10.55 -12.79
C LYS A 181 -9.98 9.49 -12.97
N GLY A 182 -11.25 9.91 -12.86
CA GLY A 182 -12.38 9.03 -13.12
C GLY A 182 -12.90 8.30 -11.90
N GLU A 183 -13.20 7.04 -12.05
CA GLU A 183 -13.78 6.19 -11.00
C GLU A 183 -12.81 5.97 -9.84
N CYS A 184 -13.38 5.70 -8.68
CA CYS A 184 -12.62 5.38 -7.47
C CYS A 184 -13.17 4.08 -6.87
N HIS A 185 -12.63 2.99 -7.33
CA HIS A 185 -12.92 1.65 -6.83
C HIS A 185 -11.96 1.30 -5.70
N LEU A 186 -12.49 0.89 -4.56
CA LEU A 186 -11.72 0.54 -3.38
C LEU A 186 -11.89 -0.93 -3.01
N GLU A 187 -10.79 -1.60 -2.76
CA GLU A 187 -10.75 -2.86 -2.04
C GLU A 187 -10.02 -2.60 -0.71
N VAL A 188 -10.72 -2.82 0.38
CA VAL A 188 -10.20 -2.56 1.74
C VAL A 188 -10.12 -3.88 2.49
N LEU A 189 -8.90 -4.30 2.75
CA LEU A 189 -8.61 -5.44 3.61
C LEU A 189 -8.51 -4.96 5.04
N VAL A 190 -9.26 -5.56 5.93
CA VAL A 190 -9.20 -5.35 7.38
C VAL A 190 -8.88 -6.68 8.05
N ASP A 191 -7.82 -6.71 8.84
CA ASP A 191 -7.40 -7.89 9.60
C ASP A 191 -6.87 -7.43 10.97
N GLU A 192 -7.69 -7.58 12.01
CA GLU A 192 -7.42 -7.10 13.36
C GLU A 192 -6.87 -5.66 13.42
N ASN A 193 -5.56 -5.53 13.42
CA ASN A 193 -4.84 -4.26 13.54
C ASN A 193 -4.30 -3.73 12.21
N LEU A 194 -4.61 -4.37 11.11
CA LEU A 194 -4.16 -4.00 9.77
C LEU A 194 -5.33 -3.52 8.93
N VAL A 195 -5.14 -2.38 8.27
CA VAL A 195 -6.02 -1.90 7.21
C VAL A 195 -5.16 -1.62 5.98
N GLU A 196 -5.41 -2.33 4.89
CA GLU A 196 -4.80 -2.07 3.59
C GLU A 196 -5.86 -1.66 2.58
N ILE A 197 -5.58 -0.62 1.82
CA ILE A 197 -6.51 -0.05 0.85
C ILE A 197 -5.86 -0.08 -0.53
N TYR A 198 -6.52 -0.74 -1.45
CA TYR A 198 -6.16 -0.79 -2.87
C TYR A 198 -7.13 0.09 -3.64
N VAL A 199 -6.60 1.03 -4.40
CA VAL A 199 -7.37 2.01 -5.16
C VAL A 199 -7.21 1.70 -6.64
N ASN A 200 -8.33 1.46 -7.35
CA ASN A 200 -8.33 1.16 -8.79
C ASN A 200 -7.36 0.02 -9.16
N ASP A 201 -7.42 -1.07 -8.41
CA ASP A 201 -6.56 -2.26 -8.56
C ASP A 201 -5.06 -2.08 -8.17
N GLY A 202 -4.69 -1.08 -7.40
CA GLY A 202 -3.33 -0.97 -6.83
C GLY A 202 -2.52 0.25 -7.17
#